data_2e5b5434f97c2c2b4bdb22b3c2bfeb9c
#
_entry.id   2e5b5434f97c2c2b4bdb22b3c2bfeb9c
#
_cell.length_a   1.000
_cell.length_b   1.000
_cell.length_c   1.000
_cell.angle_alpha   90.00
_cell.angle_beta   90.00
_cell.angle_gamma   90.00
#
_symmetry.space_group_name_H-M   'P 1'
#
loop_
_entity.id
_entity.type
_entity.pdbx_description
1 polymer ?
#
loop_
_entity_poly.entity_id
_entity_poly.type
_entity_poly.pdbx_seq_one_letter_code
_entity_poly.pdbx_strand_id
1 'polypeptide(L)'
;EYIRGNGKFIEIEENIKIMKTIPTVSRIVGAFTVQSNNIMQIDKVIEYFMENMEIIFYSHRVQYPKALSAQVIPNELKLQVIDKLEAMKEKVLDYKLVKSDSRIKDFTLTQIQDNINFLQADDLHDELWQDCINFNRNLDKSRKQGPFEVINPEFAPYV
;
A
#
# COMPACT_ATOMS: atom_id res chain seq x y z
N GLU A 1 2.54 -10.88 2.17
CA GLU A 1 2.47 -12.32 1.86
C GLU A 1 1.02 -12.80 1.69
N TYR A 2 0.06 -12.24 2.43
CA TYR A 2 -1.37 -12.59 2.30
C TYR A 2 -1.87 -12.56 0.85
N ILE A 3 -1.55 -11.51 0.09
CA ILE A 3 -2.01 -11.35 -1.29
C ILE A 3 -1.30 -12.30 -2.27
N ARG A 4 -0.01 -12.60 -2.05
CA ARG A 4 0.81 -13.40 -2.96
C ARG A 4 0.95 -14.88 -2.57
N GLY A 5 0.42 -15.27 -1.42
CA GLY A 5 0.50 -16.64 -0.92
C GLY A 5 1.93 -17.10 -0.60
N ASN A 6 2.67 -17.59 -1.56
CA ASN A 6 4.01 -18.18 -1.33
C ASN A 6 5.17 -17.18 -1.43
N GLY A 7 4.91 -15.89 -1.62
CA GLY A 7 5.97 -14.87 -1.67
C GLY A 7 6.57 -14.62 -0.29
N LYS A 8 7.89 -14.59 -0.18
CA LYS A 8 8.60 -14.24 1.07
C LYS A 8 9.19 -12.85 0.94
N PHE A 9 8.79 -11.97 1.83
CA PHE A 9 9.23 -10.59 1.79
C PHE A 9 10.74 -10.45 2.04
N ILE A 10 11.31 -11.30 2.88
CA ILE A 10 12.76 -11.32 3.16
C ILE A 10 13.61 -11.57 1.89
N GLU A 11 13.13 -12.39 0.97
CA GLU A 11 13.84 -12.64 -0.29
C GLU A 11 13.86 -11.38 -1.18
N ILE A 12 12.80 -10.57 -1.12
CA ILE A 12 12.73 -9.28 -1.82
C ILE A 12 13.74 -8.30 -1.23
N GLU A 13 13.82 -8.21 0.11
CA GLU A 13 14.80 -7.35 0.79
C GLU A 13 16.24 -7.72 0.45
N GLU A 14 16.56 -9.00 0.47
CA GLU A 14 17.89 -9.50 0.12
C GLU A 14 18.25 -9.14 -1.33
N ASN A 15 17.31 -9.35 -2.26
CA ASN A 15 17.50 -9.00 -3.66
C ASN A 15 17.72 -7.48 -3.85
N ILE A 16 16.99 -6.64 -3.12
CA ILE A 16 17.16 -5.18 -3.17
C ILE A 16 18.56 -4.79 -2.65
N LYS A 17 19.02 -5.40 -1.55
CA LYS A 17 20.37 -5.18 -1.03
C LYS A 17 21.43 -5.53 -2.07
N ILE A 18 21.29 -6.67 -2.74
CA ILE A 18 22.19 -7.10 -3.83
C ILE A 18 22.15 -6.09 -4.98
N MET A 19 20.95 -5.69 -5.44
CA MET A 19 20.79 -4.74 -6.55
C MET A 19 21.46 -3.40 -6.26
N LYS A 20 21.45 -2.93 -5.01
CA LYS A 20 22.13 -1.69 -4.58
C LYS A 20 23.64 -1.75 -4.72
N THR A 21 24.25 -2.94 -4.74
CA THR A 21 25.70 -3.10 -4.92
C THR A 21 26.15 -3.08 -6.39
N ILE A 22 25.21 -3.17 -7.32
CA ILE A 22 25.50 -3.22 -8.76
C ILE A 22 25.72 -1.79 -9.29
N PRO A 23 26.93 -1.44 -9.78
CA PRO A 23 27.25 -0.06 -10.17
C PRO A 23 26.37 0.52 -11.29
N THR A 24 25.85 -0.34 -12.15
CA THR A 24 24.98 0.05 -13.29
C THR A 24 23.53 0.27 -12.89
N VAL A 25 23.13 -0.13 -11.68
CA VAL A 25 21.78 0.12 -11.15
C VAL A 25 21.72 1.54 -10.60
N SER A 26 21.16 2.44 -11.37
CA SER A 26 21.02 3.86 -10.99
C SER A 26 19.82 4.15 -10.11
N ARG A 27 18.80 3.28 -10.12
CA ARG A 27 17.55 3.49 -9.41
C ARG A 27 16.83 2.17 -9.10
N ILE A 28 16.25 2.07 -7.93
CA ILE A 28 15.33 1.00 -7.56
C ILE A 28 13.99 1.63 -7.20
N VAL A 29 12.91 1.07 -7.71
CA VAL A 29 11.54 1.51 -7.46
C VAL A 29 10.76 0.36 -6.84
N GLY A 30 10.19 0.58 -5.68
CA GLY A 30 9.27 -0.36 -5.05
C GLY A 30 7.84 -0.08 -5.52
N ALA A 31 7.29 -0.96 -6.35
CA ALA A 31 5.92 -0.84 -6.83
C ALA A 31 4.95 -1.50 -5.83
N PHE A 32 4.12 -0.70 -5.19
CA PHE A 32 3.09 -1.15 -4.27
C PHE A 32 1.71 -1.12 -4.94
N THR A 33 1.07 -2.27 -5.04
CA THR A 33 -0.28 -2.36 -5.61
C THR A 33 -1.30 -2.04 -4.53
N VAL A 34 -1.89 -0.84 -4.60
CA VAL A 34 -2.90 -0.34 -3.67
C VAL A 34 -4.25 -0.97 -3.98
N GLN A 35 -4.83 -1.63 -2.99
CA GLN A 35 -6.15 -2.27 -3.06
C GLN A 35 -6.83 -2.27 -1.68
N SER A 36 -8.11 -2.62 -1.64
CA SER A 36 -8.90 -2.66 -0.40
C SER A 36 -8.21 -3.41 0.74
N ASN A 37 -7.51 -4.51 0.43
CA ASN A 37 -6.90 -5.40 1.43
C ASN A 37 -5.62 -4.87 2.08
N ASN A 38 -5.02 -3.81 1.56
CA ASN A 38 -3.73 -3.33 2.06
C ASN A 38 -3.63 -1.82 2.22
N ILE A 39 -4.66 -1.08 1.83
CA ILE A 39 -4.66 0.38 1.92
C ILE A 39 -4.47 0.89 3.35
N MET A 40 -4.98 0.16 4.34
CA MET A 40 -4.85 0.54 5.75
C MET A 40 -3.41 0.53 6.26
N GLN A 41 -2.49 -0.10 5.52
CA GLN A 41 -1.08 -0.24 5.86
C GLN A 41 -0.15 0.60 4.95
N ILE A 42 -0.71 1.46 4.09
CA ILE A 42 0.07 2.19 3.09
C ILE A 42 1.13 3.11 3.70
N ASP A 43 0.83 3.74 4.82
CA ASP A 43 1.75 4.57 5.60
C ASP A 43 2.99 3.78 6.04
N LYS A 44 2.79 2.58 6.58
CA LYS A 44 3.88 1.70 7.01
C LYS A 44 4.74 1.23 5.83
N VAL A 45 4.13 1.00 4.67
CA VAL A 45 4.88 0.62 3.48
C VAL A 45 5.73 1.78 2.96
N ILE A 46 5.22 3.00 2.97
CA ILE A 46 5.97 4.20 2.60
C ILE A 46 7.15 4.39 3.54
N GLU A 47 6.91 4.37 4.85
CA GLU A 47 7.93 4.49 5.88
C GLU A 47 9.02 3.42 5.70
N TYR A 48 8.63 2.17 5.50
CA TYR A 48 9.55 1.06 5.30
C TYR A 48 10.42 1.23 4.04
N PHE A 49 9.83 1.67 2.93
CA PHE A 49 10.58 1.89 1.70
C PHE A 49 11.59 3.04 1.84
N MET A 50 11.24 4.07 2.59
CA MET A 50 12.14 5.19 2.84
C MET A 50 13.24 4.85 3.85
N GLU A 51 12.87 4.29 5.00
CA GLU A 51 13.79 4.09 6.12
C GLU A 51 14.70 2.88 5.97
N ASN A 52 14.13 1.76 5.54
CA ASN A 52 14.88 0.50 5.50
C ASN A 52 15.46 0.21 4.12
N MET A 53 14.76 0.63 3.08
CA MET A 53 15.18 0.31 1.72
C MET A 53 15.79 1.50 0.96
N GLU A 54 15.51 2.74 1.36
CA GLU A 54 15.93 3.93 0.61
C GLU A 54 15.64 3.78 -0.90
N ILE A 55 14.42 3.40 -1.23
CA ILE A 55 13.95 3.22 -2.61
C ILE A 55 12.75 4.12 -2.88
N ILE A 56 12.50 4.39 -4.14
CA ILE A 56 11.34 5.17 -4.54
C ILE A 56 10.07 4.37 -4.30
N PHE A 57 9.12 4.95 -3.54
CA PHE A 57 7.78 4.42 -3.42
C PHE A 57 6.96 4.80 -4.66
N TYR A 58 6.40 3.79 -5.32
CA TYR A 58 5.48 3.96 -6.42
C TYR A 58 4.20 3.16 -6.15
N SER A 59 3.04 3.78 -6.31
CA SER A 59 1.76 3.13 -6.08
C SER A 59 1.00 2.87 -7.38
N HIS A 60 0.58 1.62 -7.56
CA HIS A 60 -0.41 1.21 -8.55
C HIS A 60 -1.76 1.01 -7.88
N ARG A 61 -2.77 1.75 -8.27
CA ARG A 61 -4.14 1.61 -7.75
C ARG A 61 -4.91 0.58 -8.56
N VAL A 62 -5.47 -0.43 -7.89
CA VAL A 62 -6.33 -1.41 -8.53
C VAL A 62 -7.63 -0.73 -8.94
N GLN A 63 -7.89 -0.71 -10.25
CA GLN A 63 -9.11 -0.22 -10.84
C GLN A 63 -10.03 -1.35 -11.30
N TYR A 64 -9.46 -2.52 -11.53
CA TYR A 64 -10.21 -3.70 -11.97
C TYR A 64 -9.62 -4.98 -11.38
N PRO A 65 -10.46 -5.90 -10.83
CA PRO A 65 -11.90 -5.74 -10.62
C PRO A 65 -12.21 -4.63 -9.60
N LYS A 66 -13.27 -3.85 -9.85
CA LYS A 66 -13.64 -2.69 -9.03
C LYS A 66 -13.84 -3.04 -7.55
N ALA A 67 -14.34 -4.24 -7.25
CA ALA A 67 -14.53 -4.72 -5.87
C ALA A 67 -13.22 -4.82 -5.06
N LEU A 68 -12.04 -4.77 -5.70
CA LEU A 68 -10.75 -4.73 -5.03
C LEU A 68 -10.15 -3.32 -4.94
N SER A 69 -10.80 -2.32 -5.53
CA SER A 69 -10.35 -0.94 -5.41
C SER A 69 -10.35 -0.49 -3.95
N ALA A 70 -9.38 0.33 -3.56
CA ALA A 70 -9.39 0.96 -2.25
C ALA A 70 -10.56 1.93 -2.04
N GLN A 71 -11.26 2.33 -3.10
CA GLN A 71 -12.45 3.19 -3.02
C GLN A 71 -13.69 2.47 -2.48
N VAL A 72 -13.66 1.13 -2.35
CA VAL A 72 -14.80 0.36 -1.82
C VAL A 72 -14.83 0.27 -0.29
N ILE A 73 -13.74 0.63 0.39
CA ILE A 73 -13.71 0.54 1.86
C ILE A 73 -14.67 1.56 2.51
N PRO A 74 -15.15 1.31 3.74
CA PRO A 74 -15.99 2.25 4.48
C PRO A 74 -15.40 3.66 4.55
N ASN A 75 -16.27 4.67 4.49
CA ASN A 75 -15.84 6.08 4.45
C ASN A 75 -15.03 6.50 5.68
N GLU A 76 -15.39 6.00 6.86
CA GLU A 76 -14.64 6.25 8.08
C GLU A 76 -13.20 5.74 7.98
N LEU A 77 -13.00 4.61 7.32
CA LEU A 77 -11.68 4.04 7.09
C LEU A 77 -10.91 4.80 6.00
N LYS A 78 -11.60 5.31 4.95
CA LYS A 78 -10.96 6.21 3.96
C LYS A 78 -10.41 7.45 4.65
N LEU A 79 -11.18 8.09 5.52
CA LEU A 79 -10.74 9.27 6.28
C LEU A 79 -9.52 8.94 7.14
N GLN A 80 -9.52 7.81 7.87
CA GLN A 80 -8.35 7.38 8.63
C GLN A 80 -7.10 7.19 7.77
N VAL A 81 -7.25 6.63 6.57
CA VAL A 81 -6.12 6.47 5.63
C VAL A 81 -5.62 7.82 5.14
N ILE A 82 -6.53 8.74 4.82
CA ILE A 82 -6.18 10.09 4.39
C ILE A 82 -5.41 10.81 5.49
N ASP A 83 -5.86 10.76 6.74
CA ASP A 83 -5.17 11.36 7.89
C ASP A 83 -3.76 10.77 8.06
N LYS A 84 -3.61 9.45 7.94
CA LYS A 84 -2.29 8.79 7.98
C LYS A 84 -1.39 9.26 6.83
N LEU A 85 -1.93 9.43 5.63
CA LEU A 85 -1.18 9.88 4.47
C LEU A 85 -0.78 11.35 4.59
N GLU A 86 -1.65 12.23 5.14
CA GLU A 86 -1.29 13.62 5.42
C GLU A 86 -0.17 13.69 6.48
N ALA A 87 -0.27 12.95 7.57
CA ALA A 87 0.80 12.87 8.55
C ALA A 87 2.11 12.31 7.96
N MET A 88 2.02 11.39 6.99
CA MET A 88 3.18 10.84 6.31
C MET A 88 3.90 11.89 5.44
N LYS A 89 3.21 12.87 4.85
CA LYS A 89 3.86 13.96 4.11
C LYS A 89 4.86 14.72 4.97
N GLU A 90 4.46 15.06 6.21
CA GLU A 90 5.34 15.75 7.15
C GLU A 90 6.58 14.90 7.47
N LYS A 91 6.39 13.60 7.73
CA LYS A 91 7.50 12.68 7.96
C LYS A 91 8.45 12.61 6.75
N VAL A 92 7.91 12.55 5.53
CA VAL A 92 8.71 12.51 4.30
C VAL A 92 9.55 13.78 4.14
N LEU A 93 8.99 14.96 4.46
CA LEU A 93 9.71 16.24 4.41
C LEU A 93 10.88 16.26 5.39
N ASP A 94 10.69 15.77 6.60
CA ASP A 94 11.70 15.75 7.66
C ASP A 94 12.74 14.63 7.51
N TYR A 95 12.47 13.64 6.67
CA TYR A 95 13.30 12.46 6.55
C TYR A 95 14.70 12.79 5.99
N LYS A 96 15.76 12.32 6.66
CA LYS A 96 17.15 12.48 6.22
C LYS A 96 17.59 11.26 5.42
N LEU A 97 17.57 11.35 4.10
CA LEU A 97 18.12 10.31 3.23
C LEU A 97 19.66 10.26 3.36
N VAL A 98 20.23 9.07 3.49
CA VAL A 98 21.68 8.86 3.52
C VAL A 98 22.32 9.27 2.20
N LYS A 99 21.64 8.99 1.08
CA LYS A 99 22.00 9.54 -0.24
C LYS A 99 21.01 10.67 -0.55
N SER A 100 21.49 11.88 -0.70
CA SER A 100 20.68 13.09 -0.92
C SER A 100 20.03 13.13 -2.31
N ASP A 101 19.21 12.12 -2.64
CA ASP A 101 18.37 12.16 -3.84
C ASP A 101 17.00 12.76 -3.50
N SER A 102 16.87 14.09 -3.67
CA SER A 102 15.61 14.81 -3.43
C SER A 102 14.44 14.23 -4.22
N ARG A 103 14.71 13.59 -5.36
CA ARG A 103 13.68 12.96 -6.20
C ARG A 103 12.91 11.85 -5.48
N ILE A 104 13.54 11.15 -4.51
CA ILE A 104 12.85 10.14 -3.71
C ILE A 104 11.72 10.79 -2.91
N LYS A 105 12.01 11.92 -2.25
CA LYS A 105 11.02 12.67 -1.47
C LYS A 105 9.92 13.23 -2.38
N ASP A 106 10.31 13.98 -3.40
CA ASP A 106 9.37 14.66 -4.30
C ASP A 106 8.41 13.66 -4.95
N PHE A 107 8.95 12.52 -5.41
CA PHE A 107 8.14 11.48 -6.01
C PHE A 107 7.22 10.81 -4.99
N THR A 108 7.73 10.51 -3.78
CA THR A 108 6.91 9.92 -2.71
C THR A 108 5.78 10.85 -2.30
N LEU A 109 6.04 12.16 -2.15
CA LEU A 109 5.01 13.15 -1.85
C LEU A 109 3.93 13.21 -2.94
N THR A 110 4.33 13.16 -4.20
CA THR A 110 3.39 13.08 -5.33
C THR A 110 2.53 11.82 -5.24
N GLN A 111 3.13 10.66 -4.96
CA GLN A 111 2.38 9.41 -4.82
C GLN A 111 1.42 9.42 -3.62
N ILE A 112 1.81 10.05 -2.51
CA ILE A 112 0.92 10.23 -1.36
C ILE A 112 -0.28 11.08 -1.77
N GLN A 113 -0.06 12.24 -2.41
CA GLN A 113 -1.14 13.11 -2.85
C GLN A 113 -2.07 12.41 -3.84
N ASP A 114 -1.53 11.65 -4.78
CA ASP A 114 -2.30 10.90 -5.76
C ASP A 114 -3.21 9.84 -5.10
N ASN A 115 -2.75 9.19 -4.02
CA ASN A 115 -3.58 8.24 -3.28
C ASN A 115 -4.67 8.94 -2.47
N ILE A 116 -4.40 10.09 -1.90
CA ILE A 116 -5.42 10.92 -1.22
C ILE A 116 -6.50 11.33 -2.23
N ASN A 117 -6.12 11.89 -3.36
CA ASN A 117 -7.03 12.29 -4.42
C ASN A 117 -7.88 11.11 -4.92
N PHE A 118 -7.27 9.93 -5.06
CA PHE A 118 -7.95 8.72 -5.48
C PHE A 118 -9.00 8.27 -4.47
N LEU A 119 -8.71 8.30 -3.18
CA LEU A 119 -9.67 7.94 -2.13
C LEU A 119 -10.84 8.93 -2.03
N GLN A 120 -10.62 10.19 -2.41
CA GLN A 120 -11.63 11.25 -2.39
C GLN A 120 -12.48 11.32 -3.66
N ALA A 121 -12.03 10.72 -4.77
CA ALA A 121 -12.66 10.90 -6.08
C ALA A 121 -14.01 10.22 -6.20
N ASP A 122 -14.10 8.93 -5.84
CA ASP A 122 -15.30 8.12 -5.96
C ASP A 122 -15.59 7.36 -4.67
N ASP A 123 -16.88 7.22 -4.35
CA ASP A 123 -17.35 6.34 -3.30
C ASP A 123 -18.04 5.12 -3.91
N LEU A 124 -17.37 3.98 -3.82
CA LEU A 124 -17.87 2.70 -4.32
C LEU A 124 -18.33 1.77 -3.19
N HIS A 125 -18.39 2.28 -1.95
CA HIS A 125 -18.70 1.46 -0.78
C HIS A 125 -20.08 0.81 -0.88
N ASP A 126 -21.11 1.60 -1.08
CA ASP A 126 -22.50 1.12 -1.09
C ASP A 126 -22.75 0.08 -2.19
N GLU A 127 -22.07 0.21 -3.32
CA GLU A 127 -22.25 -0.70 -4.45
C GLU A 127 -21.44 -1.98 -4.33
N LEU A 128 -20.21 -1.93 -3.82
CA LEU A 128 -19.23 -2.98 -4.03
C LEU A 128 -18.59 -3.54 -2.75
N TRP A 129 -18.92 -2.99 -1.57
CA TRP A 129 -18.32 -3.49 -0.33
C TRP A 129 -18.66 -4.96 -0.06
N GLN A 130 -19.92 -5.36 -0.29
CA GLN A 130 -20.32 -6.75 -0.13
C GLN A 130 -19.62 -7.68 -1.12
N ASP A 131 -19.39 -7.24 -2.34
CA ASP A 131 -18.63 -7.98 -3.35
C ASP A 131 -17.14 -8.12 -2.94
N CYS A 132 -16.57 -7.06 -2.36
CA CYS A 132 -15.22 -7.09 -1.78
C CYS A 132 -15.11 -8.13 -0.67
N ILE A 133 -16.06 -8.15 0.28
CA ILE A 133 -16.12 -9.14 1.36
C ILE A 133 -16.23 -10.55 0.79
N ASN A 134 -17.14 -10.78 -0.13
CA ASN A 134 -17.37 -12.10 -0.74
C ASN A 134 -16.14 -12.59 -1.51
N PHE A 135 -15.48 -11.70 -2.25
CA PHE A 135 -14.23 -12.02 -2.94
C PHE A 135 -13.15 -12.48 -1.95
N ASN A 136 -12.93 -11.73 -0.89
CA ASN A 136 -11.92 -12.06 0.12
C ASN A 136 -12.22 -13.36 0.84
N ARG A 137 -13.46 -13.60 1.26
CA ARG A 137 -13.88 -14.87 1.87
C ARG A 137 -13.66 -16.09 0.95
N ASN A 138 -13.90 -15.93 -0.35
CA ASN A 138 -13.63 -16.99 -1.32
C ASN A 138 -12.13 -17.21 -1.51
N LEU A 139 -11.35 -16.14 -1.51
CA LEU A 139 -9.89 -16.21 -1.59
C LEU A 139 -9.30 -16.93 -0.36
N ASP A 140 -9.76 -16.59 0.85
CA ASP A 140 -9.34 -17.20 2.10
C ASP A 140 -9.61 -18.71 2.11
N LYS A 141 -10.83 -19.12 1.69
CA LYS A 141 -11.19 -20.54 1.55
C LYS A 141 -10.29 -21.26 0.55
N SER A 142 -10.06 -20.67 -0.63
CA SER A 142 -9.27 -21.29 -1.69
C SER A 142 -7.80 -21.46 -1.30
N ARG A 143 -7.25 -20.53 -0.52
CA ARG A 143 -5.86 -20.51 -0.06
C ARG A 143 -5.67 -21.17 1.30
N LYS A 144 -6.74 -21.58 1.98
CA LYS A 144 -6.72 -22.14 3.34
C LYS A 144 -5.99 -21.23 4.33
N GLN A 145 -6.21 -19.94 4.21
CA GLN A 145 -5.63 -18.91 5.09
C GLN A 145 -6.70 -18.33 6.04
N GLY A 146 -6.25 -17.60 7.06
CA GLY A 146 -7.16 -16.93 7.98
C GLY A 146 -7.98 -15.84 7.31
N PRO A 147 -9.13 -15.45 7.91
CA PRO A 147 -9.99 -14.41 7.37
C PRO A 147 -9.25 -13.08 7.20
N PHE A 148 -9.59 -12.33 6.14
CA PHE A 148 -8.90 -11.09 5.83
C PHE A 148 -9.06 -10.01 6.91
N GLU A 149 -10.16 -10.02 7.68
CA GLU A 149 -10.40 -9.15 8.83
C GLU A 149 -9.47 -9.44 10.03
N VAL A 150 -8.86 -10.63 10.09
CA VAL A 150 -7.80 -10.93 11.09
C VAL A 150 -6.49 -10.24 10.71
N ILE A 151 -6.25 -10.07 9.42
CA ILE A 151 -5.05 -9.39 8.90
C ILE A 151 -5.25 -7.88 8.91
N ASN A 152 -6.48 -7.44 8.72
CA ASN A 152 -6.90 -6.04 8.73
C ASN A 152 -8.01 -5.86 9.77
N PRO A 153 -7.68 -5.81 11.06
CA PRO A 153 -8.67 -5.78 12.14
C PRO A 153 -9.57 -4.53 12.08
N GLU A 154 -9.14 -3.48 11.39
CA GLU A 154 -9.92 -2.28 11.16
C GLU A 154 -11.23 -2.57 10.38
N PHE A 155 -11.27 -3.66 9.62
CA PHE A 155 -12.48 -4.06 8.87
C PHE A 155 -13.47 -4.88 9.71
N ALA A 156 -13.07 -5.43 10.85
CA ALA A 156 -13.92 -6.31 11.65
C ALA A 156 -15.32 -5.75 11.98
N PRO A 157 -15.50 -4.43 12.23
CA PRO A 157 -16.83 -3.86 12.47
C PRO A 157 -17.74 -3.81 11.23
N TYR A 158 -17.21 -4.02 10.03
CA TYR A 158 -17.91 -3.80 8.74
C TYR A 158 -18.15 -5.09 7.93
N VAL A 159 -17.82 -6.28 8.48
CA VAL A 159 -17.87 -7.57 7.77
C VAL A 159 -18.83 -8.59 8.40
#